data_32c11560cabe0a373d07e5f8a99dafb7
#
_entry.id   32c11560cabe0a373d07e5f8a99dafb7
#
_cell.length_a   1.000
_cell.length_b   1.000
_cell.length_c   1.000
_cell.angle_alpha   90.00
_cell.angle_beta   90.00
_cell.angle_gamma   90.00
#
_symmetry.space_group_name_H-M   'P 1'
#
loop_
_entity.id
_entity.type
_entity.pdbx_description
1 polymer ?
#
loop_
_entity_poly.entity_id
_entity_poly.type
_entity_poly.pdbx_seq_one_letter_code
_entity_poly.pdbx_strand_id
1 'polypeptide(L)'
;MIFRLERCGMKFGHIGDLHIGKRVHDFSMLEDQRYILDQMMKIFEEQKVDGVLIAGDVYDKTVPSAEAVQLFDEFITGLAKAEIPVYMISGNHDSAERLSFGAKLFESSDIYISQVYDGEMKRIVLKDQYGPISVYLLPFLKPAAVRHALQRDDINTYEEGVMAALQECEIDRTQRNVLVAHQFVTGADRSDSEETWVGGLDNVSAEVFKDFDYVALGHIHRPQKMGRETLRYSGTPLKYSFSEADHKKSVTIVELLEKGNVTVSTVPLIPKHDMRKLRGTYMDVTAKDHYTAENKMDYLQITL
;
A
#
# COMPACT_ATOMS: atom_id res chain seq x y z
N MET A 1 -11.01 -22.44 -3.96
CA MET A 1 -12.23 -21.70 -4.34
C MET A 1 -13.03 -21.50 -3.06
N ILE A 2 -12.90 -20.34 -2.44
CA ILE A 2 -13.52 -20.03 -1.14
C ILE A 2 -14.89 -19.44 -1.42
N PHE A 3 -15.95 -20.16 -1.06
CA PHE A 3 -17.32 -19.66 -1.13
C PHE A 3 -17.70 -19.04 0.21
N ARG A 4 -17.75 -17.71 0.29
CA ARG A 4 -18.46 -16.98 1.35
C ARG A 4 -19.82 -16.53 0.80
N LEU A 5 -20.80 -17.43 0.85
CA LEU A 5 -22.09 -17.31 0.14
C LEU A 5 -23.12 -16.34 0.74
N GLU A 6 -22.83 -15.62 1.85
CA GLU A 6 -23.87 -14.85 2.57
C GLU A 6 -23.60 -13.34 2.71
N ARG A 7 -22.57 -12.78 2.06
CA ARG A 7 -22.30 -11.34 2.16
C ARG A 7 -22.74 -10.60 0.90
N CYS A 8 -23.41 -9.45 1.12
CA CYS A 8 -23.75 -8.49 0.09
C CYS A 8 -22.52 -7.71 -0.33
N GLY A 9 -21.72 -8.23 -1.26
CA GLY A 9 -20.49 -7.60 -1.76
C GLY A 9 -19.22 -8.06 -1.05
N MET A 10 -18.07 -7.63 -1.58
CA MET A 10 -16.74 -7.93 -1.06
C MET A 10 -16.10 -6.66 -0.53
N LYS A 11 -15.58 -6.70 0.70
CA LYS A 11 -14.97 -5.54 1.37
C LYS A 11 -13.48 -5.77 1.58
N PHE A 12 -12.64 -4.83 1.12
CA PHE A 12 -11.19 -4.89 1.29
C PHE A 12 -10.68 -3.74 2.15
N GLY A 13 -9.70 -4.04 3.01
CA GLY A 13 -8.79 -3.05 3.56
C GLY A 13 -7.64 -2.81 2.60
N HIS A 14 -7.36 -1.57 2.20
CA HIS A 14 -6.22 -1.22 1.37
C HIS A 14 -5.23 -0.41 2.18
N ILE A 15 -4.01 -0.92 2.26
CA ILE A 15 -2.83 -0.32 2.89
C ILE A 15 -1.62 -0.47 1.97
N GLY A 16 -0.56 0.29 2.21
CA GLY A 16 0.71 0.19 1.48
C GLY A 16 1.78 1.01 2.18
N ASP A 17 2.99 0.99 1.65
CA ASP A 17 4.09 1.84 2.09
C ASP A 17 4.33 1.73 3.62
N LEU A 18 4.35 0.47 4.11
CA LEU A 18 4.51 0.20 5.55
C LEU A 18 5.90 0.58 6.03
N HIS A 19 6.91 0.43 5.16
CA HIS A 19 8.31 0.73 5.42
C HIS A 19 8.79 0.22 6.78
N ILE A 20 8.45 -1.04 7.11
CA ILE A 20 8.81 -1.64 8.41
C ILE A 20 10.33 -1.63 8.58
N GLY A 21 10.77 -1.13 9.74
CA GLY A 21 12.18 -0.90 10.04
C GLY A 21 12.68 0.50 9.67
N LYS A 22 11.79 1.42 9.27
CA LYS A 22 12.11 2.84 9.00
C LYS A 22 12.78 3.49 10.19
N ARG A 23 13.78 4.32 9.90
CA ARG A 23 14.40 5.23 10.86
C ARG A 23 14.22 6.66 10.36
N VAL A 24 13.81 7.55 11.24
CA VAL A 24 13.68 8.98 10.97
C VAL A 24 14.65 9.73 11.86
N HIS A 25 15.62 10.46 11.29
CA HIS A 25 16.69 11.14 12.02
C HIS A 25 17.32 10.25 13.12
N ASP A 26 17.69 9.01 12.76
CA ASP A 26 18.27 7.99 13.66
C ASP A 26 17.32 7.40 14.72
N PHE A 27 16.08 7.89 14.85
CA PHE A 27 15.08 7.25 15.69
C PHE A 27 14.45 6.04 14.98
N SER A 28 14.43 4.90 15.68
CA SER A 28 13.74 3.71 15.18
C SER A 28 12.22 3.90 15.29
N MET A 29 11.49 3.63 14.21
CA MET A 29 10.02 3.71 14.18
C MET A 29 9.33 2.39 14.55
N LEU A 30 10.09 1.33 14.89
CA LEU A 30 9.54 -0.02 15.08
C LEU A 30 8.44 -0.08 16.16
N GLU A 31 8.57 0.68 17.24
CA GLU A 31 7.56 0.72 18.31
C GLU A 31 6.26 1.38 17.83
N ASP A 32 6.37 2.51 17.11
CA ASP A 32 5.24 3.19 16.51
C ASP A 32 4.61 2.34 15.40
N GLN A 33 5.43 1.63 14.63
CA GLN A 33 4.96 0.71 13.59
C GLN A 33 4.19 -0.46 14.19
N ARG A 34 4.66 -1.06 15.28
CA ARG A 34 3.91 -2.09 16.01
C ARG A 34 2.55 -1.57 16.47
N TYR A 35 2.54 -0.42 17.11
CA TYR A 35 1.30 0.20 17.60
C TYR A 35 0.29 0.44 16.47
N ILE A 36 0.75 0.94 15.31
CA ILE A 36 -0.15 1.25 14.20
C ILE A 36 -0.65 -0.01 13.49
N LEU A 37 0.19 -1.06 13.38
CA LEU A 37 -0.24 -2.35 12.85
C LEU A 37 -1.29 -3.02 13.73
N ASP A 38 -1.15 -2.94 15.07
CA ASP A 38 -2.17 -3.42 16.01
C ASP A 38 -3.49 -2.64 15.85
N GLN A 39 -3.43 -1.34 15.55
CA GLN A 39 -4.63 -0.53 15.28
C GLN A 39 -5.28 -0.94 13.95
N MET A 40 -4.50 -1.21 12.91
CA MET A 40 -5.01 -1.71 11.63
C MET A 40 -5.73 -3.05 11.79
N MET A 41 -5.18 -3.98 12.58
CA MET A 41 -5.84 -5.26 12.86
C MET A 41 -7.25 -5.05 13.44
N LYS A 42 -7.38 -4.17 14.44
CA LYS A 42 -8.69 -3.83 15.04
C LYS A 42 -9.64 -3.22 14.01
N ILE A 43 -9.13 -2.30 13.17
CA ILE A 43 -9.93 -1.69 12.10
C ILE A 43 -10.44 -2.76 11.13
N PHE A 44 -9.60 -3.70 10.70
CA PHE A 44 -10.02 -4.76 9.79
C PHE A 44 -11.11 -5.66 10.39
N GLU A 45 -10.98 -6.01 11.66
CA GLU A 45 -11.99 -6.78 12.40
C GLU A 45 -13.31 -6.01 12.55
N GLU A 46 -13.25 -4.74 12.99
CA GLU A 46 -14.42 -3.87 13.18
C GLU A 46 -15.16 -3.58 11.85
N GLN A 47 -14.40 -3.34 10.79
CA GLN A 47 -14.94 -3.13 9.44
C GLN A 47 -15.38 -4.43 8.77
N LYS A 48 -15.03 -5.59 9.35
CA LYS A 48 -15.33 -6.93 8.84
C LYS A 48 -14.88 -7.09 7.39
N VAL A 49 -13.62 -6.73 7.12
CA VAL A 49 -13.07 -6.87 5.77
C VAL A 49 -12.97 -8.34 5.35
N ASP A 50 -13.16 -8.61 4.07
CA ASP A 50 -13.04 -9.94 3.45
C ASP A 50 -11.63 -10.23 2.97
N GLY A 51 -10.75 -9.24 3.03
CA GLY A 51 -9.34 -9.36 2.71
C GLY A 51 -8.60 -8.04 2.81
N VAL A 52 -7.28 -8.09 2.78
CA VAL A 52 -6.40 -6.92 2.85
C VAL A 52 -5.53 -6.86 1.59
N LEU A 53 -5.53 -5.70 0.94
CA LEU A 53 -4.66 -5.36 -0.20
C LEU A 53 -3.45 -4.61 0.35
N ILE A 54 -2.24 -5.16 0.19
CA ILE A 54 -0.98 -4.52 0.60
C ILE A 54 -0.22 -4.09 -0.66
N ALA A 55 -0.22 -2.79 -0.92
CA ALA A 55 0.26 -2.21 -2.16
C ALA A 55 1.77 -1.90 -2.17
N GLY A 56 2.60 -2.84 -1.71
CA GLY A 56 4.07 -2.75 -1.78
C GLY A 56 4.71 -1.93 -0.66
N ASP A 57 6.03 -1.82 -0.74
CA ASP A 57 6.93 -1.20 0.23
C ASP A 57 6.65 -1.67 1.66
N VAL A 58 6.67 -3.00 1.82
CA VAL A 58 6.48 -3.66 3.11
C VAL A 58 7.64 -3.30 4.04
N TYR A 59 8.86 -3.37 3.55
CA TYR A 59 10.07 -3.03 4.28
C TYR A 59 10.68 -1.72 3.80
N ASP A 60 11.38 -1.03 4.69
CA ASP A 60 12.11 0.20 4.33
C ASP A 60 13.34 -0.07 3.44
N LYS A 61 13.84 -1.29 3.44
CA LYS A 61 15.08 -1.69 2.72
C LYS A 61 14.94 -3.08 2.14
N THR A 62 15.61 -3.31 1.00
CA THR A 62 15.72 -4.63 0.33
C THR A 62 16.31 -5.71 1.24
N VAL A 63 17.09 -5.33 2.26
CA VAL A 63 17.59 -6.22 3.32
C VAL A 63 17.13 -5.67 4.66
N PRO A 64 15.93 -6.08 5.12
CA PRO A 64 15.37 -5.63 6.40
C PRO A 64 16.15 -6.18 7.60
N SER A 65 16.05 -5.50 8.74
CA SER A 65 16.58 -6.04 10.00
C SER A 65 15.74 -7.23 10.49
N ALA A 66 16.32 -8.04 11.37
CA ALA A 66 15.60 -9.19 11.94
C ALA A 66 14.34 -8.76 12.69
N GLU A 67 14.39 -7.64 13.40
CA GLU A 67 13.26 -7.08 14.16
C GLU A 67 12.14 -6.60 13.21
N ALA A 68 12.50 -6.05 12.04
CA ALA A 68 11.53 -5.66 11.01
C ALA A 68 10.83 -6.89 10.43
N VAL A 69 11.60 -7.95 10.13
CA VAL A 69 11.04 -9.22 9.64
C VAL A 69 10.10 -9.83 10.67
N GLN A 70 10.51 -9.86 11.95
CA GLN A 70 9.68 -10.39 13.03
C GLN A 70 8.38 -9.60 13.20
N LEU A 71 8.45 -8.26 13.14
CA LEU A 71 7.25 -7.42 13.25
C LEU A 71 6.25 -7.69 12.12
N PHE A 72 6.74 -7.83 10.90
CA PHE A 72 5.87 -8.15 9.77
C PHE A 72 5.29 -9.57 9.85
N ASP A 73 6.11 -10.56 10.28
CA ASP A 73 5.66 -11.93 10.52
C ASP A 73 4.53 -11.98 11.55
N GLU A 74 4.65 -11.25 12.66
CA GLU A 74 3.61 -11.13 13.68
C GLU A 74 2.31 -10.56 13.10
N PHE A 75 2.40 -9.53 12.27
CA PHE A 75 1.25 -8.90 11.62
C PHE A 75 0.54 -9.85 10.64
N ILE A 76 1.29 -10.49 9.72
CA ILE A 76 0.73 -11.44 8.75
C ILE A 76 0.15 -12.67 9.44
N THR A 77 0.83 -13.18 10.47
CA THR A 77 0.33 -14.29 11.31
C THR A 77 -0.96 -13.90 12.02
N GLY A 78 -1.08 -12.64 12.46
CA GLY A 78 -2.31 -12.09 13.04
C GLY A 78 -3.47 -12.12 12.04
N LEU A 79 -3.26 -11.66 10.81
CA LEU A 79 -4.25 -11.70 9.73
C LEU A 79 -4.68 -13.12 9.40
N ALA A 80 -3.73 -14.05 9.27
CA ALA A 80 -4.02 -15.46 9.02
C ALA A 80 -4.85 -16.10 10.15
N LYS A 81 -4.54 -15.82 11.42
CA LYS A 81 -5.32 -16.30 12.58
C LYS A 81 -6.73 -15.71 12.63
N ALA A 82 -6.89 -14.47 12.18
CA ALA A 82 -8.20 -13.81 12.04
C ALA A 82 -8.97 -14.26 10.78
N GLU A 83 -8.42 -15.22 10.02
CA GLU A 83 -8.98 -15.71 8.75
C GLU A 83 -9.25 -14.56 7.73
N ILE A 84 -8.38 -13.55 7.72
CA ILE A 84 -8.42 -12.42 6.79
C ILE A 84 -7.40 -12.66 5.68
N PRO A 85 -7.84 -12.96 4.44
CA PRO A 85 -6.96 -13.15 3.29
C PRO A 85 -6.10 -11.91 2.99
N VAL A 86 -4.88 -12.14 2.52
CA VAL A 86 -3.93 -11.08 2.17
C VAL A 86 -3.55 -11.17 0.69
N TYR A 87 -3.60 -10.04 0.01
CA TYR A 87 -3.19 -9.86 -1.38
C TYR A 87 -2.08 -8.81 -1.43
N MET A 88 -0.84 -9.26 -1.60
CA MET A 88 0.34 -8.42 -1.40
C MET A 88 1.26 -8.42 -2.61
N ILE A 89 1.85 -7.25 -2.88
CA ILE A 89 2.90 -7.07 -3.89
C ILE A 89 4.17 -6.52 -3.24
N SER A 90 5.30 -6.63 -3.94
CA SER A 90 6.52 -5.89 -3.61
C SER A 90 6.48 -4.48 -4.21
N GLY A 91 7.00 -3.50 -3.48
CA GLY A 91 7.29 -2.16 -3.96
C GLY A 91 8.74 -1.98 -4.41
N ASN A 92 9.19 -0.73 -4.56
CA ASN A 92 10.56 -0.42 -5.02
C ASN A 92 11.61 -0.54 -3.91
N HIS A 93 11.23 -0.43 -2.63
CA HIS A 93 12.10 -0.66 -1.48
C HIS A 93 12.28 -2.14 -1.15
N ASP A 94 11.32 -2.98 -1.52
CA ASP A 94 11.38 -4.42 -1.26
C ASP A 94 12.35 -5.15 -2.21
N SER A 95 12.87 -6.32 -1.77
CA SER A 95 13.35 -7.34 -2.69
C SER A 95 12.19 -8.29 -3.00
N ALA A 96 11.73 -8.30 -4.26
CA ALA A 96 10.64 -9.17 -4.69
C ALA A 96 10.96 -10.66 -4.42
N GLU A 97 12.23 -11.08 -4.61
CA GLU A 97 12.68 -12.44 -4.36
C GLU A 97 12.59 -12.83 -2.88
N ARG A 98 12.96 -11.90 -1.98
CA ARG A 98 12.92 -12.15 -0.52
C ARG A 98 11.50 -12.13 0.00
N LEU A 99 10.69 -11.16 -0.45
CA LEU A 99 9.30 -11.03 -0.03
C LEU A 99 8.46 -12.21 -0.50
N SER A 100 8.72 -12.73 -1.70
CA SER A 100 8.00 -13.89 -2.24
C SER A 100 8.56 -15.25 -1.78
N PHE A 101 9.58 -15.25 -0.89
CA PHE A 101 10.07 -16.50 -0.32
C PHE A 101 8.94 -17.23 0.43
N GLY A 102 8.70 -18.47 0.06
CA GLY A 102 7.62 -19.29 0.65
C GLY A 102 6.20 -18.94 0.17
N ALA A 103 6.03 -18.01 -0.78
CA ALA A 103 4.71 -17.56 -1.24
C ALA A 103 3.73 -18.70 -1.57
N LYS A 104 4.21 -19.78 -2.21
CA LYS A 104 3.37 -20.96 -2.51
C LYS A 104 2.89 -21.71 -1.26
N LEU A 105 3.66 -21.70 -0.18
CA LEU A 105 3.28 -22.30 1.10
C LEU A 105 2.24 -21.43 1.81
N PHE A 106 2.37 -20.11 1.72
CA PHE A 106 1.46 -19.17 2.36
C PHE A 106 0.06 -19.15 1.73
N GLU A 107 -0.07 -19.58 0.47
CA GLU A 107 -1.38 -19.71 -0.20
C GLU A 107 -2.34 -20.65 0.56
N SER A 108 -1.82 -21.63 1.27
CA SER A 108 -2.63 -22.52 2.12
C SER A 108 -3.27 -21.81 3.32
N SER A 109 -2.79 -20.62 3.64
CA SER A 109 -3.31 -19.73 4.70
C SER A 109 -3.95 -18.46 4.11
N ASP A 110 -4.37 -18.50 2.84
CA ASP A 110 -4.97 -17.38 2.11
C ASP A 110 -4.09 -16.12 2.03
N ILE A 111 -2.77 -16.28 2.06
CA ILE A 111 -1.82 -15.19 1.86
C ILE A 111 -1.21 -15.32 0.47
N TYR A 112 -1.59 -14.40 -0.42
CA TYR A 112 -1.19 -14.35 -1.82
C TYR A 112 -0.15 -13.24 -2.02
N ILE A 113 1.07 -13.60 -2.39
CA ILE A 113 2.17 -12.68 -2.62
C ILE A 113 2.52 -12.71 -4.11
N SER A 114 2.71 -11.53 -4.72
CA SER A 114 3.26 -11.45 -6.08
C SER A 114 4.68 -12.02 -6.10
N GLN A 115 5.01 -12.77 -7.12
CA GLN A 115 6.38 -13.19 -7.39
C GLN A 115 7.13 -12.09 -8.14
N VAL A 116 8.42 -12.32 -8.38
CA VAL A 116 9.17 -11.53 -9.37
C VAL A 116 8.44 -11.64 -10.71
N TYR A 117 8.26 -10.51 -11.38
CA TYR A 117 7.57 -10.50 -12.67
C TYR A 117 8.39 -11.25 -13.73
N ASP A 118 7.81 -12.28 -14.29
CA ASP A 118 8.39 -13.18 -15.28
C ASP A 118 7.63 -13.20 -16.62
N GLY A 119 6.72 -12.24 -16.81
CA GLY A 119 5.83 -12.12 -17.96
C GLY A 119 4.37 -12.37 -17.62
N GLU A 120 4.09 -12.98 -16.47
CA GLU A 120 2.73 -13.24 -16.00
C GLU A 120 2.42 -12.49 -14.71
N MET A 121 1.21 -11.97 -14.60
CA MET A 121 0.70 -11.34 -13.39
C MET A 121 -0.16 -12.33 -12.62
N LYS A 122 0.08 -12.47 -11.32
CA LYS A 122 -0.72 -13.34 -10.47
C LYS A 122 -2.15 -12.83 -10.40
N ARG A 123 -3.11 -13.70 -10.75
CA ARG A 123 -4.55 -13.44 -10.66
C ARG A 123 -5.20 -14.39 -9.67
N ILE A 124 -5.95 -13.84 -8.73
CA ILE A 124 -6.77 -14.59 -7.77
C ILE A 124 -8.24 -14.32 -8.08
N VAL A 125 -9.05 -15.37 -8.21
CA VAL A 125 -10.49 -15.25 -8.47
C VAL A 125 -11.27 -15.55 -7.21
N LEU A 126 -11.99 -14.54 -6.73
CA LEU A 126 -12.93 -14.61 -5.62
C LEU A 126 -14.35 -14.64 -6.16
N LYS A 127 -15.31 -14.98 -5.30
CA LYS A 127 -16.73 -15.00 -5.69
C LYS A 127 -17.62 -14.63 -4.51
N ASP A 128 -18.57 -13.75 -4.77
CA ASP A 128 -19.68 -13.41 -3.88
C ASP A 128 -21.03 -13.53 -4.63
N GLN A 129 -22.10 -12.98 -4.06
CA GLN A 129 -23.45 -13.01 -4.68
C GLN A 129 -23.53 -12.28 -6.03
N TYR A 130 -22.67 -11.30 -6.28
CA TYR A 130 -22.65 -10.53 -7.54
C TYR A 130 -21.77 -11.18 -8.62
N GLY A 131 -21.23 -12.37 -8.36
CA GLY A 131 -20.40 -13.11 -9.30
C GLY A 131 -18.90 -13.04 -8.98
N PRO A 132 -18.04 -13.28 -9.98
CA PRO A 132 -16.59 -13.30 -9.78
C PRO A 132 -15.97 -11.91 -9.60
N ILE A 133 -14.90 -11.87 -8.82
CA ILE A 133 -13.98 -10.74 -8.68
C ILE A 133 -12.58 -11.25 -8.97
N SER A 134 -11.88 -10.63 -9.90
CA SER A 134 -10.47 -10.92 -10.16
C SER A 134 -9.59 -9.91 -9.45
N VAL A 135 -8.69 -10.38 -8.59
CA VAL A 135 -7.65 -9.57 -7.93
C VAL A 135 -6.33 -9.84 -8.64
N TYR A 136 -5.75 -8.82 -9.22
CA TYR A 136 -4.47 -8.86 -9.96
C TYR A 136 -3.38 -8.24 -9.09
N LEU A 137 -2.23 -8.92 -8.99
CA LEU A 137 -1.09 -8.49 -8.21
C LEU A 137 0.06 -8.08 -9.14
N LEU A 138 0.22 -6.77 -9.37
CA LEU A 138 1.27 -6.19 -10.19
C LEU A 138 2.38 -5.65 -9.28
N PRO A 139 3.53 -6.34 -9.11
CA PRO A 139 4.65 -5.81 -8.33
C PRO A 139 5.22 -4.54 -8.96
N PHE A 140 6.07 -3.84 -8.23
CA PHE A 140 6.81 -2.71 -8.82
C PHE A 140 7.60 -3.16 -10.04
N LEU A 141 7.36 -2.50 -11.17
CA LEU A 141 7.99 -2.84 -12.46
C LEU A 141 8.99 -1.78 -12.88
N LYS A 142 10.20 -2.21 -13.21
CA LYS A 142 11.17 -1.40 -13.94
C LYS A 142 11.14 -1.78 -15.43
N PRO A 143 11.25 -0.83 -16.37
CA PRO A 143 11.21 -1.11 -17.81
C PRO A 143 12.15 -2.24 -18.23
N ALA A 144 13.36 -2.26 -17.67
CA ALA A 144 14.35 -3.30 -17.96
C ALA A 144 13.89 -4.71 -17.55
N ALA A 145 13.18 -4.87 -16.43
CA ALA A 145 12.66 -6.16 -16.00
C ALA A 145 11.56 -6.66 -16.95
N VAL A 146 10.67 -5.74 -17.38
CA VAL A 146 9.60 -6.07 -18.32
C VAL A 146 10.16 -6.44 -19.70
N ARG A 147 11.14 -5.67 -20.22
CA ARG A 147 11.85 -6.05 -21.45
C ARG A 147 12.38 -7.47 -21.39
N HIS A 148 13.06 -7.79 -20.30
CA HIS A 148 13.65 -9.12 -20.13
C HIS A 148 12.58 -10.22 -20.06
N ALA A 149 11.52 -10.01 -19.27
CA ALA A 149 10.45 -10.99 -19.09
C ALA A 149 9.67 -11.25 -20.40
N LEU A 150 9.33 -10.18 -21.13
CA LEU A 150 8.52 -10.28 -22.35
C LEU A 150 9.35 -10.45 -23.63
N GLN A 151 10.71 -10.45 -23.56
CA GLN A 151 11.61 -10.50 -24.72
C GLN A 151 11.31 -9.37 -25.74
N ARG A 152 11.07 -8.15 -25.23
CA ARG A 152 10.69 -6.96 -26.02
C ARG A 152 11.68 -5.83 -25.77
N ASP A 153 12.25 -5.27 -26.83
CA ASP A 153 13.24 -4.18 -26.75
C ASP A 153 12.59 -2.76 -26.82
N ASP A 154 11.32 -2.67 -27.15
CA ASP A 154 10.59 -1.42 -27.39
C ASP A 154 10.03 -0.76 -26.11
N ILE A 155 10.24 -1.37 -24.93
CA ILE A 155 9.77 -0.85 -23.63
C ILE A 155 10.85 0.03 -23.01
N ASN A 156 10.66 1.35 -22.97
CA ASN A 156 11.64 2.33 -22.50
C ASN A 156 11.20 3.09 -21.25
N THR A 157 9.89 3.24 -21.04
CA THR A 157 9.30 3.98 -19.93
C THR A 157 8.55 3.07 -18.97
N TYR A 158 8.30 3.55 -17.76
CA TYR A 158 7.48 2.80 -16.78
C TYR A 158 6.05 2.60 -17.28
N GLU A 159 5.48 3.61 -17.94
CA GLU A 159 4.15 3.50 -18.55
C GLU A 159 4.09 2.38 -19.59
N GLU A 160 5.03 2.34 -20.52
CA GLU A 160 5.12 1.27 -21.52
C GLU A 160 5.28 -0.10 -20.85
N GLY A 161 6.06 -0.19 -19.78
CA GLY A 161 6.23 -1.44 -19.01
C GLY A 161 4.93 -1.89 -18.35
N VAL A 162 4.22 -1.00 -17.67
CA VAL A 162 2.93 -1.32 -17.04
C VAL A 162 1.90 -1.68 -18.10
N MET A 163 1.81 -0.91 -19.20
CA MET A 163 0.89 -1.21 -20.30
C MET A 163 1.18 -2.60 -20.90
N ALA A 164 2.43 -2.94 -21.17
CA ALA A 164 2.82 -4.25 -21.70
C ALA A 164 2.41 -5.37 -20.73
N ALA A 165 2.69 -5.22 -19.42
CA ALA A 165 2.30 -6.22 -18.43
C ALA A 165 0.79 -6.41 -18.32
N LEU A 166 0.00 -5.32 -18.44
CA LEU A 166 -1.46 -5.39 -18.43
C LEU A 166 -2.03 -5.99 -19.72
N GLN A 167 -1.36 -5.81 -20.87
CA GLN A 167 -1.76 -6.39 -22.16
C GLN A 167 -1.60 -7.90 -22.19
N GLU A 168 -0.59 -8.46 -21.51
CA GLU A 168 -0.40 -9.91 -21.38
C GLU A 168 -1.51 -10.56 -20.51
N CYS A 169 -2.26 -9.77 -19.76
CA CYS A 169 -3.37 -10.26 -18.96
C CYS A 169 -4.69 -10.20 -19.71
N GLU A 170 -5.35 -11.33 -19.86
CA GLU A 170 -6.72 -11.39 -20.37
C GLU A 170 -7.70 -10.84 -19.32
N ILE A 171 -7.91 -9.50 -19.31
CA ILE A 171 -8.82 -8.84 -18.38
C ILE A 171 -10.25 -8.93 -18.93
N ASP A 172 -11.11 -9.71 -18.27
CA ASP A 172 -12.54 -9.75 -18.58
C ASP A 172 -13.23 -8.49 -18.03
N ARG A 173 -13.46 -7.52 -18.91
CA ARG A 173 -14.10 -6.23 -18.57
C ARG A 173 -15.56 -6.35 -18.14
N THR A 174 -16.20 -7.49 -18.37
CA THR A 174 -17.58 -7.73 -17.92
C THR A 174 -17.65 -8.11 -16.43
N GLN A 175 -16.53 -8.57 -15.87
CA GLN A 175 -16.40 -8.95 -14.47
C GLN A 175 -15.79 -7.81 -13.63
N ARG A 176 -15.88 -7.94 -12.31
CA ARG A 176 -15.26 -7.00 -11.38
C ARG A 176 -13.76 -7.27 -11.29
N ASN A 177 -12.94 -6.24 -11.51
CA ASN A 177 -11.49 -6.34 -11.55
C ASN A 177 -10.87 -5.37 -10.55
N VAL A 178 -10.02 -5.90 -9.68
CA VAL A 178 -9.22 -5.15 -8.70
C VAL A 178 -7.76 -5.32 -9.06
N LEU A 179 -7.02 -4.23 -9.10
CA LEU A 179 -5.57 -4.23 -9.28
C LEU A 179 -4.89 -3.75 -8.01
N VAL A 180 -3.85 -4.45 -7.57
CA VAL A 180 -2.88 -3.95 -6.59
C VAL A 180 -1.61 -3.62 -7.35
N ALA A 181 -1.14 -2.37 -7.27
CA ALA A 181 0.01 -1.88 -8.02
C ALA A 181 0.84 -0.89 -7.19
N HIS A 182 2.13 -0.79 -7.50
CA HIS A 182 3.05 0.12 -6.84
C HIS A 182 3.77 0.95 -7.89
N GLN A 183 3.17 2.06 -8.30
CA GLN A 183 3.66 2.90 -9.39
C GLN A 183 3.38 4.37 -9.13
N PHE A 184 4.21 5.24 -9.70
CA PHE A 184 3.95 6.67 -9.65
C PHE A 184 2.96 7.09 -10.76
N VAL A 185 1.76 7.49 -10.36
CA VAL A 185 0.75 8.01 -11.30
C VAL A 185 0.92 9.51 -11.47
N THR A 186 0.97 9.96 -12.72
CA THR A 186 1.17 11.36 -13.08
C THR A 186 0.19 12.29 -12.36
N GLY A 187 0.72 13.34 -11.73
CA GLY A 187 -0.07 14.33 -10.99
C GLY A 187 -0.28 14.01 -9.51
N ALA A 188 0.34 12.95 -8.98
CA ALA A 188 0.33 12.69 -7.54
C ALA A 188 1.19 13.69 -6.77
N ASP A 189 0.70 14.16 -5.62
CA ASP A 189 1.44 14.99 -4.68
C ASP A 189 2.45 14.14 -3.91
N ARG A 190 3.73 14.51 -3.98
CA ARG A 190 4.85 13.83 -3.29
C ARG A 190 5.24 14.52 -1.99
N SER A 191 5.88 13.77 -1.10
CA SER A 191 6.58 14.27 0.11
C SER A 191 8.09 14.04 0.00
N ASP A 192 8.88 14.62 0.92
CA ASP A 192 10.34 14.48 0.92
C ASP A 192 10.83 13.07 1.29
N SER A 193 9.94 12.22 1.76
CA SER A 193 10.26 10.85 2.17
C SER A 193 10.21 9.83 1.04
N GLU A 194 9.70 10.22 -0.14
CA GLU A 194 9.63 9.37 -1.33
C GLU A 194 10.88 9.53 -2.21
N GLU A 195 11.31 8.44 -2.83
CA GLU A 195 12.39 8.48 -3.80
C GLU A 195 11.96 9.23 -5.06
N THR A 196 12.75 10.20 -5.49
CA THR A 196 12.52 10.94 -6.73
C THR A 196 13.50 10.50 -7.80
N TRP A 197 12.98 10.06 -8.95
CA TRP A 197 13.80 9.80 -10.12
C TRP A 197 13.90 11.07 -10.98
N VAL A 198 15.12 11.40 -11.39
CA VAL A 198 15.38 12.59 -12.20
C VAL A 198 14.80 12.39 -13.60
N GLY A 199 13.96 13.34 -14.06
CA GLY A 199 13.46 13.39 -15.44
C GLY A 199 12.04 12.88 -15.67
N GLY A 200 11.28 12.46 -14.63
CA GLY A 200 9.87 12.07 -14.76
C GLY A 200 9.62 10.82 -15.61
N LEU A 201 10.63 9.97 -15.77
CA LEU A 201 10.55 8.72 -16.55
C LEU A 201 9.74 7.63 -15.81
N ASP A 202 9.48 7.82 -14.52
CA ASP A 202 8.72 6.92 -13.63
C ASP A 202 7.20 7.13 -13.70
N ASN A 203 6.74 8.11 -14.47
CA ASN A 203 5.33 8.47 -14.57
C ASN A 203 4.52 7.43 -15.34
N VAL A 204 3.33 7.09 -14.79
CA VAL A 204 2.30 6.25 -15.44
C VAL A 204 1.01 7.04 -15.50
N SER A 205 0.35 7.09 -16.66
CA SER A 205 -0.95 7.77 -16.80
C SER A 205 -2.05 7.01 -16.05
N ALA A 206 -2.96 7.75 -15.39
CA ALA A 206 -4.15 7.18 -14.77
C ALA A 206 -5.03 6.40 -15.77
N GLU A 207 -5.00 6.75 -17.07
CA GLU A 207 -5.75 6.10 -18.14
C GLU A 207 -5.36 4.64 -18.37
N VAL A 208 -4.09 4.27 -18.04
CA VAL A 208 -3.60 2.88 -18.12
C VAL A 208 -4.44 1.93 -17.26
N PHE A 209 -5.03 2.43 -16.18
CA PHE A 209 -5.78 1.66 -15.19
C PHE A 209 -7.31 1.69 -15.37
N LYS A 210 -7.81 2.17 -16.49
CA LYS A 210 -9.26 2.39 -16.72
C LYS A 210 -10.13 1.13 -16.71
N ASP A 211 -9.55 -0.02 -17.02
CA ASP A 211 -10.26 -1.30 -17.12
C ASP A 211 -10.52 -1.97 -15.76
N PHE A 212 -10.03 -1.37 -14.67
CA PHE A 212 -10.23 -1.87 -13.31
C PHE A 212 -11.30 -1.10 -12.56
N ASP A 213 -12.14 -1.81 -11.81
CA ASP A 213 -13.15 -1.20 -10.94
C ASP A 213 -12.52 -0.50 -9.76
N TYR A 214 -11.46 -1.09 -9.22
CA TYR A 214 -10.63 -0.51 -8.16
C TYR A 214 -9.16 -0.76 -8.39
N VAL A 215 -8.33 0.24 -8.13
CA VAL A 215 -6.87 0.13 -8.15
C VAL A 215 -6.29 0.59 -6.82
N ALA A 216 -5.72 -0.36 -6.10
CA ALA A 216 -5.00 -0.14 -4.85
C ALA A 216 -3.55 0.25 -5.18
N LEU A 217 -3.22 1.53 -5.04
CA LEU A 217 -1.90 2.08 -5.32
C LEU A 217 -1.06 2.22 -4.04
N GLY A 218 0.21 1.83 -4.12
CA GLY A 218 1.30 2.23 -3.23
C GLY A 218 2.33 3.08 -3.95
N HIS A 219 3.37 3.51 -3.26
CA HIS A 219 4.48 4.36 -3.66
C HIS A 219 4.37 5.81 -3.16
N ILE A 220 3.19 6.36 -3.02
CA ILE A 220 3.00 7.76 -2.58
C ILE A 220 2.49 7.78 -1.14
N HIS A 221 3.20 8.50 -0.28
CA HIS A 221 2.98 8.51 1.16
C HIS A 221 1.74 9.30 1.60
N ARG A 222 1.24 10.20 0.74
CA ARG A 222 0.01 10.94 1.00
C ARG A 222 -1.21 10.17 0.53
N PRO A 223 -2.21 9.89 1.40
CA PRO A 223 -3.48 9.32 0.96
C PRO A 223 -4.15 10.27 -0.04
N GLN A 224 -4.36 9.83 -1.27
CA GLN A 224 -4.96 10.66 -2.32
C GLN A 224 -5.57 9.82 -3.44
N LYS A 225 -6.57 10.39 -4.13
CA LYS A 225 -7.14 9.81 -5.36
C LYS A 225 -6.46 10.35 -6.60
N MET A 226 -6.43 9.55 -7.65
CA MET A 226 -5.89 9.92 -8.96
C MET A 226 -7.02 9.98 -10.00
N GLY A 227 -7.57 11.18 -10.19
CA GLY A 227 -8.70 11.40 -11.11
C GLY A 227 -10.04 10.88 -10.57
N ARG A 228 -10.13 9.61 -10.17
CA ARG A 228 -11.34 8.97 -9.63
C ARG A 228 -11.11 8.40 -8.24
N GLU A 229 -12.18 8.26 -7.43
CA GLU A 229 -12.09 7.71 -6.06
C GLU A 229 -11.56 6.26 -6.03
N THR A 230 -11.84 5.51 -7.08
CA THR A 230 -11.48 4.09 -7.19
C THR A 230 -10.08 3.84 -7.75
N LEU A 231 -9.28 4.87 -8.00
CA LEU A 231 -7.86 4.82 -8.30
C LEU A 231 -7.14 5.68 -7.28
N ARG A 232 -6.53 5.07 -6.26
CA ARG A 232 -5.99 5.85 -5.15
C ARG A 232 -4.83 5.22 -4.44
N TYR A 233 -4.03 6.07 -3.82
CA TYR A 233 -3.00 5.74 -2.85
C TYR A 233 -3.60 5.64 -1.45
N SER A 234 -3.28 4.58 -0.70
CA SER A 234 -3.59 4.51 0.73
C SER A 234 -2.71 5.45 1.56
N GLY A 235 -1.52 5.72 1.06
CA GLY A 235 -0.46 6.40 1.79
C GLY A 235 0.20 5.52 2.86
N THR A 236 1.26 6.04 3.47
CA THR A 236 1.93 5.38 4.61
C THR A 236 1.05 5.37 5.85
N PRO A 237 1.20 4.37 6.74
CA PRO A 237 0.44 4.30 7.99
C PRO A 237 0.86 5.35 9.02
N LEU A 238 2.12 5.77 8.96
CA LEU A 238 2.73 6.78 9.83
C LEU A 238 3.34 7.91 8.98
N LYS A 239 3.65 9.02 9.61
CA LYS A 239 4.45 10.09 8.99
C LYS A 239 5.92 9.70 9.08
N TYR A 240 6.60 9.63 7.95
CA TYR A 240 8.02 9.25 7.87
C TYR A 240 8.95 10.42 7.55
N SER A 241 8.38 11.61 7.40
CA SER A 241 9.09 12.87 7.24
C SER A 241 8.28 14.02 7.84
N PHE A 242 8.96 15.07 8.29
CA PHE A 242 8.28 16.29 8.72
C PHE A 242 7.52 16.99 7.56
N SER A 243 7.85 16.72 6.29
CA SER A 243 7.04 17.19 5.16
C SER A 243 5.62 16.63 5.18
N GLU A 244 5.42 15.49 5.87
CA GLU A 244 4.12 14.84 6.04
C GLU A 244 3.35 15.30 7.31
N ALA A 245 3.85 16.29 8.05
CA ALA A 245 3.26 16.71 9.34
C ALA A 245 1.74 16.98 9.24
N ASP A 246 1.27 17.51 8.10
CA ASP A 246 -0.13 17.83 7.85
C ASP A 246 -0.94 16.67 7.22
N HIS A 247 -0.31 15.52 6.94
CA HIS A 247 -1.00 14.37 6.37
C HIS A 247 -1.92 13.71 7.41
N LYS A 248 -3.12 13.34 6.97
CA LYS A 248 -4.04 12.52 7.75
C LYS A 248 -3.91 11.08 7.29
N LYS A 249 -3.24 10.27 8.06
CA LYS A 249 -3.02 8.85 7.76
C LYS A 249 -4.29 8.04 8.02
N SER A 250 -4.56 7.03 7.20
CA SER A 250 -5.78 6.25 7.27
C SER A 250 -5.63 4.88 6.62
N VAL A 251 -6.48 3.95 7.03
CA VAL A 251 -6.77 2.74 6.25
C VAL A 251 -7.87 3.08 5.24
N THR A 252 -7.69 2.69 3.98
CA THR A 252 -8.76 2.78 2.99
C THR A 252 -9.61 1.51 3.04
N ILE A 253 -10.93 1.69 3.12
CA ILE A 253 -11.92 0.60 3.06
C ILE A 253 -12.64 0.70 1.74
N VAL A 254 -12.65 -0.42 1.00
CA VAL A 254 -13.26 -0.52 -0.33
C VAL A 254 -14.32 -1.59 -0.31
N GLU A 255 -15.52 -1.27 -0.74
CA GLU A 255 -16.62 -2.23 -0.86
C GLU A 255 -17.04 -2.32 -2.32
N LEU A 256 -16.91 -3.53 -2.87
CA LEU A 256 -17.33 -3.85 -4.24
C LEU A 256 -18.68 -4.56 -4.18
N LEU A 257 -19.69 -3.94 -4.77
CA LEU A 257 -21.00 -4.54 -5.00
C LEU A 257 -21.06 -5.12 -6.44
N GLU A 258 -22.14 -4.89 -7.19
CA GLU A 258 -22.21 -5.27 -8.59
C GLU A 258 -21.17 -4.51 -9.45
N LYS A 259 -20.93 -4.98 -10.67
CA LYS A 259 -19.98 -4.36 -11.61
C LYS A 259 -20.18 -2.86 -11.72
N GLY A 260 -19.12 -2.10 -11.50
CA GLY A 260 -19.11 -0.64 -11.56
C GLY A 260 -19.61 0.07 -10.28
N ASN A 261 -20.15 -0.65 -9.30
CA ASN A 261 -20.58 -0.09 -8.03
C ASN A 261 -19.53 -0.35 -6.95
N VAL A 262 -18.68 0.65 -6.69
CA VAL A 262 -17.59 0.61 -5.72
C VAL A 262 -17.69 1.78 -4.76
N THR A 263 -17.73 1.49 -3.47
CA THR A 263 -17.73 2.50 -2.43
C THR A 263 -16.35 2.54 -1.74
N VAL A 264 -15.83 3.74 -1.54
CA VAL A 264 -14.54 3.97 -0.89
C VAL A 264 -14.73 4.87 0.31
N SER A 265 -14.22 4.44 1.45
CA SER A 265 -14.18 5.24 2.69
C SER A 265 -12.81 5.10 3.36
N THR A 266 -12.54 5.93 4.36
CA THR A 266 -11.27 5.89 5.09
C THR A 266 -11.52 5.87 6.59
N VAL A 267 -10.73 5.07 7.32
CA VAL A 267 -10.71 5.04 8.78
C VAL A 267 -9.39 5.67 9.24
N PRO A 268 -9.42 6.75 10.03
CA PRO A 268 -8.21 7.43 10.48
C PRO A 268 -7.29 6.51 11.29
N LEU A 269 -5.99 6.65 11.09
CA LEU A 269 -4.95 6.06 11.92
C LEU A 269 -4.42 7.12 12.88
N ILE A 270 -4.40 6.78 14.17
CA ILE A 270 -3.94 7.67 15.25
C ILE A 270 -2.57 7.20 15.70
N PRO A 271 -1.50 7.94 15.44
CA PRO A 271 -0.15 7.53 15.83
C PRO A 271 0.01 7.57 17.36
N LYS A 272 0.91 6.75 17.91
CA LYS A 272 1.31 6.82 19.32
C LYS A 272 2.08 8.11 19.62
N HIS A 273 3.01 8.45 18.71
CA HIS A 273 3.78 9.69 18.71
C HIS A 273 3.60 10.36 17.34
N ASP A 274 3.05 11.58 17.34
CA ASP A 274 2.84 12.31 16.08
C ASP A 274 4.07 13.14 15.69
N MET A 275 4.11 13.62 14.45
CA MET A 275 5.13 14.56 13.96
C MET A 275 4.52 15.95 13.84
N ARG A 276 5.15 16.93 14.49
CA ARG A 276 4.69 18.33 14.49
C ARG A 276 5.83 19.28 14.18
N LYS A 277 5.47 20.37 13.48
CA LYS A 277 6.37 21.51 13.23
C LYS A 277 6.02 22.65 14.15
N LEU A 278 7.01 23.18 14.87
CA LEU A 278 6.87 24.38 15.68
C LEU A 278 7.79 25.45 15.08
N ARG A 279 7.26 26.65 14.83
CA ARG A 279 7.99 27.79 14.32
C ARG A 279 7.65 29.04 15.11
N GLY A 280 8.66 29.80 15.54
CA GLY A 280 8.49 31.03 16.28
C GLY A 280 9.75 31.46 16.99
N THR A 281 9.67 32.51 17.81
CA THR A 281 10.78 32.89 18.68
C THR A 281 10.98 31.83 19.78
N TYR A 282 12.13 31.86 20.44
CA TYR A 282 12.41 30.96 21.58
C TYR A 282 11.25 30.98 22.62
N MET A 283 10.75 32.17 22.94
CA MET A 283 9.63 32.33 23.90
C MET A 283 8.32 31.67 23.40
N ASP A 284 8.05 31.79 22.10
CA ASP A 284 6.86 31.20 21.50
C ASP A 284 6.93 29.66 21.55
N VAL A 285 8.04 29.07 21.08
CA VAL A 285 8.18 27.61 21.00
C VAL A 285 8.36 26.94 22.36
N THR A 286 8.76 27.69 23.40
CA THR A 286 8.87 27.20 24.77
C THR A 286 7.66 27.53 25.66
N ALA A 287 6.61 28.13 25.10
CA ALA A 287 5.38 28.44 25.82
C ALA A 287 4.69 27.15 26.35
N LYS A 288 4.12 27.23 27.57
CA LYS A 288 3.50 26.06 28.23
C LYS A 288 2.41 25.39 27.40
N ASP A 289 1.71 26.16 26.57
CA ASP A 289 0.60 25.66 25.73
C ASP A 289 1.08 24.63 24.67
N HIS A 290 2.38 24.61 24.35
CA HIS A 290 2.98 23.60 23.46
C HIS A 290 3.36 22.31 24.19
N TYR A 291 3.28 22.28 25.52
CA TYR A 291 3.68 21.14 26.38
C TYR A 291 2.50 20.54 27.14
N THR A 292 1.33 20.47 26.53
CA THR A 292 0.20 19.75 27.13
C THR A 292 0.52 18.26 27.26
N ALA A 293 -0.10 17.59 28.24
CA ALA A 293 0.25 16.21 28.58
C ALA A 293 0.17 15.23 27.40
N GLU A 294 -0.76 15.50 26.47
CA GLU A 294 -1.02 14.65 25.30
C GLU A 294 0.07 14.71 24.22
N ASN A 295 0.88 15.78 24.22
CA ASN A 295 1.82 16.06 23.11
C ASN A 295 3.30 16.00 23.49
N LYS A 296 3.64 15.56 24.72
CA LYS A 296 5.02 15.58 25.22
C LYS A 296 5.95 14.60 24.53
N MET A 297 5.42 13.55 23.96
CA MET A 297 6.17 12.46 23.33
C MET A 297 6.22 12.56 21.82
N ASP A 298 5.61 13.58 21.21
CA ASP A 298 5.63 13.77 19.77
C ASP A 298 7.03 14.12 19.24
N TYR A 299 7.30 13.72 17.99
CA TYR A 299 8.50 14.15 17.27
C TYR A 299 8.32 15.60 16.83
N LEU A 300 9.29 16.47 17.22
CA LEU A 300 9.19 17.90 16.95
C LEU A 300 10.31 18.37 16.02
N GLN A 301 9.93 19.09 14.96
CA GLN A 301 10.83 19.94 14.18
C GLN A 301 10.65 21.39 14.64
N ILE A 302 11.70 21.97 15.25
CA ILE A 302 11.67 23.34 15.76
C ILE A 302 12.49 24.26 14.86
N THR A 303 11.87 25.37 14.45
CA THR A 303 12.52 26.44 13.68
C THR A 303 12.39 27.74 14.47
N LEU A 304 13.54 28.34 14.85
CA LEU A 304 13.64 29.61 15.59
C LEU A 304 13.81 30.77 14.61
#